data_2741464a16cb561f8a8a88f26b6f76de
#
_entry.id   2741464a16cb561f8a8a88f26b6f76de
#
_cell.length_a   1.000
_cell.length_b   1.000
_cell.length_c   1.000
_cell.angle_alpha   90.00
_cell.angle_beta   90.00
_cell.angle_gamma   90.00
#
_symmetry.space_group_name_H-M   'P 1'
#
loop_
_entity.id
_entity.type
_entity.pdbx_description
1 polymer ?
#
loop_
_entity_poly.entity_id
_entity_poly.type
_entity_poly.pdbx_seq_one_letter_code
_entity_poly.pdbx_strand_id
1 'polypeptide(L)'
;MHKLSPSDFAFLYEECKLCYCLKVKHGIYQPSMPMPGVFSAINTRLQTPLVGKNLHKLSGNLPDAVVDSQEGWVESVGVPDTDVYIKGKYDLLAKKTDGTYILVDLKISQPHEDKIDKYKYQLGAYKFALENPNRGSGLIISQIGLLIFYPEEVTFKDNTALFSFPPIWLEVPADDNGLLKFIKEVDELLGGPLPSEGEHCKWCKYRHLGEEMAHTGLPEQADLPF
;
A
#
# COMPACT_ATOMS: atom_id res chain seq x y z
N MET A 1 3.91 6.56 21.40
CA MET A 1 4.04 5.62 20.23
C MET A 1 3.15 6.08 19.11
N HIS A 2 3.71 6.29 17.91
CA HIS A 2 2.99 6.66 16.70
C HIS A 2 2.55 5.41 15.91
N LYS A 3 1.33 5.45 15.38
CA LYS A 3 0.83 4.41 14.48
C LYS A 3 1.34 4.64 13.07
N LEU A 4 2.04 3.67 12.50
CA LEU A 4 2.45 3.68 11.11
C LEU A 4 1.50 2.83 10.26
N SER A 5 1.06 3.36 9.13
CA SER A 5 0.23 2.65 8.15
C SER A 5 1.11 2.20 6.99
N PRO A 6 1.25 0.90 6.71
CA PRO A 6 2.15 0.41 5.66
C PRO A 6 1.90 1.02 4.29
N SER A 7 0.64 1.24 3.90
CA SER A 7 0.29 1.85 2.62
C SER A 7 0.82 3.28 2.46
N ASP A 8 1.05 4.01 3.56
CA ASP A 8 1.59 5.36 3.49
C ASP A 8 3.05 5.39 3.01
N PHE A 9 3.80 4.32 3.21
CA PHE A 9 5.20 4.24 2.81
C PHE A 9 5.39 4.28 1.29
N ALA A 10 4.50 3.61 0.56
CA ALA A 10 4.54 3.58 -0.90
C ALA A 10 4.01 4.87 -1.58
N PHE A 11 3.33 5.73 -0.84
CA PHE A 11 2.65 6.91 -1.40
C PHE A 11 2.97 8.18 -0.62
N LEU A 12 2.29 8.41 0.50
CA LEU A 12 2.31 9.69 1.22
C LEU A 12 3.70 10.07 1.73
N TYR A 13 4.43 9.10 2.28
CA TYR A 13 5.78 9.32 2.82
C TYR A 13 6.77 9.75 1.73
N GLU A 14 6.72 9.11 0.55
CA GLU A 14 7.58 9.45 -0.58
C GLU A 14 7.16 10.76 -1.25
N GLU A 15 5.86 11.04 -1.32
CA GLU A 15 5.35 12.25 -1.97
C GLU A 15 5.65 13.50 -1.13
N CYS A 16 5.42 13.46 0.20
CA CYS A 16 5.59 14.64 1.04
C CYS A 16 5.76 14.29 2.53
N LYS A 17 6.97 14.47 3.06
CA LYS A 17 7.28 14.23 4.47
C LYS A 17 6.45 15.12 5.41
N LEU A 18 6.19 16.39 5.04
CA LEU A 18 5.33 17.28 5.82
C LEU A 18 3.90 16.73 5.93
N CYS A 19 3.27 16.36 4.82
CA CYS A 19 1.92 15.80 4.83
C CYS A 19 1.86 14.49 5.63
N TYR A 20 2.90 13.67 5.52
CA TYR A 20 3.03 12.45 6.33
C TYR A 20 3.09 12.75 7.83
N CYS A 21 3.94 13.70 8.25
CA CYS A 21 4.03 14.13 9.65
C CYS A 21 2.72 14.74 10.16
N LEU A 22 2.06 15.58 9.35
CA LEU A 22 0.75 16.15 9.69
C LEU A 22 -0.29 15.06 9.93
N LYS A 23 -0.32 14.05 9.08
CA LYS A 23 -1.22 12.90 9.25
C LYS A 23 -0.92 12.11 10.51
N VAL A 24 0.33 11.72 10.74
CA VAL A 24 0.71 10.79 11.82
C VAL A 24 0.69 11.48 13.19
N LYS A 25 1.25 12.71 13.27
CA LYS A 25 1.37 13.46 14.54
C LYS A 25 0.09 14.19 14.93
N HIS A 26 -0.64 14.73 13.96
CA HIS A 26 -1.74 15.67 14.20
C HIS A 26 -3.09 15.22 13.67
N GLY A 27 -3.17 14.07 12.99
CA GLY A 27 -4.44 13.58 12.40
C GLY A 27 -4.96 14.46 11.27
N ILE A 28 -4.09 15.27 10.64
CA ILE A 28 -4.45 16.13 9.51
C ILE A 28 -4.21 15.37 8.22
N TYR A 29 -5.30 14.97 7.58
CA TYR A 29 -5.28 14.15 6.37
C TYR A 29 -5.35 15.04 5.12
N GLN A 30 -4.66 14.60 4.07
CA GLN A 30 -4.93 15.15 2.74
C GLN A 30 -6.40 14.86 2.36
N PRO A 31 -7.09 15.78 1.67
CA PRO A 31 -8.42 15.50 1.14
C PRO A 31 -8.39 14.26 0.24
N SER A 32 -9.29 13.32 0.49
CA SER A 32 -9.38 12.12 -0.34
C SER A 32 -10.01 12.46 -1.69
N MET A 33 -9.34 12.06 -2.79
CA MET A 33 -9.99 12.05 -4.10
C MET A 33 -10.98 10.89 -4.18
N PRO A 34 -12.22 11.11 -4.62
CA PRO A 34 -13.18 10.04 -4.79
C PRO A 34 -12.66 9.06 -5.85
N MET A 35 -12.42 7.81 -5.44
CA MET A 35 -12.07 6.75 -6.38
C MET A 35 -13.35 6.27 -7.09
N PRO A 36 -13.36 6.16 -8.42
CA PRO A 36 -14.53 5.62 -9.12
C PRO A 36 -14.91 4.24 -8.57
N GLY A 37 -16.19 4.04 -8.26
CA GLY A 37 -16.70 2.82 -7.63
C GLY A 37 -16.42 1.53 -8.40
N VAL A 38 -16.15 1.64 -9.71
CA VAL A 38 -15.76 0.50 -10.55
C VAL A 38 -14.47 -0.16 -10.09
N PHE A 39 -13.48 0.61 -9.59
CA PHE A 39 -12.22 0.03 -9.08
C PHE A 39 -12.45 -0.80 -7.82
N SER A 40 -13.26 -0.31 -6.88
CA SER A 40 -13.64 -1.10 -5.70
C SER A 40 -14.42 -2.35 -6.07
N ALA A 41 -15.31 -2.25 -7.06
CA ALA A 41 -16.08 -3.38 -7.55
C ALA A 41 -15.18 -4.45 -8.20
N ILE A 42 -14.21 -4.05 -9.03
CA ILE A 42 -13.24 -4.97 -9.65
C ILE A 42 -12.37 -5.62 -8.56
N ASN A 43 -11.84 -4.82 -7.63
CA ASN A 43 -11.00 -5.33 -6.54
C ASN A 43 -11.73 -6.41 -5.74
N THR A 44 -12.94 -6.15 -5.29
CA THR A 44 -13.75 -7.13 -4.53
C THR A 44 -14.04 -8.39 -5.35
N ARG A 45 -14.37 -8.25 -6.64
CA ARG A 45 -14.65 -9.39 -7.52
C ARG A 45 -13.43 -10.23 -7.85
N LEU A 46 -12.23 -9.64 -7.84
CA LEU A 46 -10.98 -10.38 -8.00
C LEU A 46 -10.57 -11.09 -6.71
N GLN A 47 -10.65 -10.44 -5.56
CA GLN A 47 -10.18 -11.00 -4.29
C GLN A 47 -11.09 -12.10 -3.74
N THR A 48 -12.40 -11.84 -3.68
CA THR A 48 -13.35 -12.75 -2.99
C THR A 48 -13.30 -14.19 -3.50
N PRO A 49 -13.24 -14.47 -4.81
CA PRO A 49 -13.17 -15.83 -5.30
C PRO A 49 -11.84 -16.55 -5.05
N LEU A 50 -10.79 -15.82 -4.64
CA LEU A 50 -9.46 -16.40 -4.42
C LEU A 50 -9.38 -17.18 -3.10
N VAL A 51 -10.19 -16.83 -2.09
CA VAL A 51 -10.16 -17.52 -0.79
C VAL A 51 -10.47 -19.01 -0.97
N GLY A 52 -9.60 -19.85 -0.41
CA GLY A 52 -9.64 -21.31 -0.56
C GLY A 52 -9.12 -21.84 -1.89
N LYS A 53 -8.64 -20.97 -2.81
CA LYS A 53 -8.05 -21.39 -4.08
C LYS A 53 -6.53 -21.46 -3.97
N ASN A 54 -5.96 -22.43 -4.66
CA ASN A 54 -4.51 -22.51 -4.83
C ASN A 54 -4.11 -21.57 -5.97
N LEU A 55 -3.19 -20.64 -5.70
CA LEU A 55 -2.77 -19.63 -6.68
C LEU A 55 -2.13 -20.26 -7.91
N HIS A 56 -1.27 -21.27 -7.76
CA HIS A 56 -0.61 -21.96 -8.88
C HIS A 56 -1.62 -22.63 -9.84
N LYS A 57 -2.79 -23.03 -9.35
CA LYS A 57 -3.86 -23.58 -10.20
C LYS A 57 -4.60 -22.53 -11.01
N LEU A 58 -4.46 -21.24 -10.66
CA LEU A 58 -5.01 -20.14 -11.47
C LEU A 58 -4.07 -19.81 -12.64
N SER A 59 -2.78 -19.83 -12.39
CA SER A 59 -1.73 -19.67 -13.39
C SER A 59 -0.45 -20.33 -12.90
N GLY A 60 0.22 -21.12 -13.76
CA GLY A 60 1.45 -21.82 -13.41
C GLY A 60 2.62 -20.91 -12.99
N ASN A 61 2.53 -19.62 -13.24
CA ASN A 61 3.54 -18.62 -12.84
C ASN A 61 3.31 -18.07 -11.42
N LEU A 62 2.20 -18.42 -10.77
CA LEU A 62 1.89 -17.99 -9.40
C LEU A 62 2.45 -18.98 -8.38
N PRO A 63 2.73 -18.52 -7.14
CA PRO A 63 3.23 -19.38 -6.07
C PRO A 63 2.27 -20.53 -5.73
N ASP A 64 2.83 -21.67 -5.35
CA ASP A 64 2.03 -22.81 -4.90
C ASP A 64 1.62 -22.65 -3.44
N ALA A 65 0.50 -21.98 -3.24
CA ALA A 65 -0.09 -21.72 -1.92
C ALA A 65 -1.61 -21.56 -2.04
N VAL A 66 -2.32 -21.93 -0.98
CA VAL A 66 -3.79 -21.77 -0.88
C VAL A 66 -4.11 -20.47 -0.18
N VAL A 67 -4.93 -19.60 -0.78
CA VAL A 67 -5.37 -18.36 -0.13
C VAL A 67 -6.18 -18.69 1.11
N ASP A 68 -5.64 -18.35 2.29
CA ASP A 68 -6.21 -18.64 3.61
C ASP A 68 -7.16 -17.53 4.07
N SER A 69 -6.76 -16.27 3.87
CA SER A 69 -7.56 -15.13 4.31
C SER A 69 -7.35 -13.90 3.41
N GLN A 70 -8.34 -12.99 3.47
CA GLN A 70 -8.30 -11.71 2.77
C GLN A 70 -8.66 -10.55 3.69
N GLU A 71 -8.16 -9.36 3.35
CA GLU A 71 -8.52 -8.09 4.00
C GLU A 71 -8.42 -8.11 5.54
N GLY A 72 -7.39 -8.81 6.07
CA GLY A 72 -7.19 -8.96 7.50
C GLY A 72 -6.50 -7.76 8.14
N TRP A 73 -6.96 -7.40 9.33
CA TRP A 73 -6.31 -6.38 10.15
C TRP A 73 -5.13 -6.97 10.92
N VAL A 74 -4.03 -6.23 10.95
CA VAL A 74 -2.85 -6.56 11.74
C VAL A 74 -2.36 -5.33 12.50
N GLU A 75 -1.89 -5.57 13.73
CA GLU A 75 -1.24 -4.58 14.58
C GLU A 75 -0.02 -5.24 15.21
N SER A 76 1.13 -4.62 15.06
CA SER A 76 2.40 -5.14 15.61
C SER A 76 2.58 -4.75 17.08
N VAL A 77 3.50 -5.45 17.76
CA VAL A 77 4.20 -4.88 18.92
C VAL A 77 4.95 -3.62 18.51
N GLY A 78 5.47 -2.86 19.48
CA GLY A 78 6.38 -1.74 19.20
C GLY A 78 7.58 -2.21 18.36
N VAL A 79 7.97 -1.43 17.35
CA VAL A 79 9.17 -1.73 16.58
C VAL A 79 10.41 -1.47 17.46
N PRO A 80 11.39 -2.40 17.53
CA PRO A 80 12.55 -2.27 18.39
C PRO A 80 13.29 -0.94 18.21
N ASP A 81 13.72 -0.35 19.33
CA ASP A 81 14.48 0.91 19.40
C ASP A 81 13.77 2.13 18.77
N THR A 82 12.44 2.12 18.73
CA THR A 82 11.63 3.22 18.20
C THR A 82 10.39 3.48 19.06
N ASP A 83 9.74 4.63 18.85
CA ASP A 83 8.46 4.96 19.48
C ASP A 83 7.26 4.80 18.49
N VAL A 84 7.33 3.76 17.66
CA VAL A 84 6.28 3.47 16.66
C VAL A 84 5.81 2.02 16.68
N TYR A 85 4.62 1.79 16.13
CA TYR A 85 4.07 0.46 15.83
C TYR A 85 3.37 0.46 14.49
N ILE A 86 3.24 -0.72 13.88
CA ILE A 86 2.64 -0.88 12.58
C ILE A 86 1.19 -1.35 12.74
N LYS A 87 0.26 -0.70 12.03
CA LYS A 87 -1.13 -1.14 11.98
C LYS A 87 -1.72 -0.88 10.60
N GLY A 88 -2.34 -1.90 10.03
CA GLY A 88 -2.97 -1.80 8.73
C GLY A 88 -3.80 -3.02 8.38
N LYS A 89 -4.29 -3.03 7.15
CA LYS A 89 -5.12 -4.08 6.58
C LYS A 89 -4.39 -4.64 5.36
N TYR A 90 -3.99 -5.90 5.42
CA TYR A 90 -3.36 -6.59 4.29
C TYR A 90 -4.42 -7.12 3.32
N ASP A 91 -4.04 -7.35 2.07
CA ASP A 91 -4.98 -7.82 1.05
C ASP A 91 -5.21 -9.34 1.15
N LEU A 92 -4.17 -10.16 1.00
CA LEU A 92 -4.29 -11.62 1.02
C LEU A 92 -3.14 -12.27 1.79
N LEU A 93 -3.46 -13.38 2.48
CA LEU A 93 -2.48 -14.34 2.97
C LEU A 93 -2.74 -15.69 2.32
N ALA A 94 -1.70 -16.31 1.77
CA ALA A 94 -1.76 -17.65 1.22
C ALA A 94 -0.85 -18.59 1.99
N LYS A 95 -1.37 -19.76 2.37
CA LYS A 95 -0.67 -20.76 3.16
C LYS A 95 -0.03 -21.81 2.25
N LYS A 96 1.25 -22.07 2.47
CA LYS A 96 2.02 -23.13 1.82
C LYS A 96 1.85 -24.47 2.52
N THR A 97 2.22 -25.53 1.84
CA THR A 97 2.16 -26.90 2.38
C THR A 97 3.10 -27.13 3.56
N ASP A 98 4.19 -26.37 3.66
CA ASP A 98 5.14 -26.39 4.78
C ASP A 98 4.65 -25.65 6.03
N GLY A 99 3.46 -25.05 5.97
CA GLY A 99 2.85 -24.30 7.07
C GLY A 99 3.25 -22.82 7.11
N THR A 100 4.18 -22.36 6.27
CA THR A 100 4.53 -20.95 6.14
C THR A 100 3.51 -20.21 5.28
N TYR A 101 3.61 -18.87 5.26
CA TYR A 101 2.67 -18.03 4.54
C TYR A 101 3.37 -17.16 3.48
N ILE A 102 2.61 -16.84 2.46
CA ILE A 102 2.94 -15.80 1.46
C ILE A 102 2.03 -14.62 1.73
N LEU A 103 2.62 -13.44 1.91
CA LEU A 103 1.89 -12.18 1.94
C LEU A 103 1.76 -11.63 0.52
N VAL A 104 0.52 -11.44 0.10
CA VAL A 104 0.17 -10.99 -1.25
C VAL A 104 -0.55 -9.66 -1.18
N ASP A 105 -0.04 -8.66 -1.87
CA ASP A 105 -0.71 -7.38 -2.07
C ASP A 105 -1.27 -7.32 -3.50
N LEU A 106 -2.58 -7.13 -3.64
CA LEU A 106 -3.27 -7.17 -4.91
C LEU A 106 -3.28 -5.79 -5.57
N LYS A 107 -2.90 -5.74 -6.84
CA LYS A 107 -2.87 -4.49 -7.61
C LYS A 107 -3.64 -4.60 -8.92
N ILE A 108 -4.51 -3.63 -9.18
CA ILE A 108 -5.16 -3.45 -10.47
C ILE A 108 -4.42 -2.32 -11.19
N SER A 109 -3.36 -2.67 -11.90
CA SER A 109 -2.47 -1.68 -12.53
C SER A 109 -1.55 -2.35 -13.53
N GLN A 110 -1.00 -1.56 -14.45
CA GLN A 110 0.00 -2.06 -15.39
C GLN A 110 1.19 -2.67 -14.62
N PRO A 111 1.65 -3.88 -15.00
CA PRO A 111 2.82 -4.50 -14.39
C PRO A 111 4.09 -3.71 -14.78
N HIS A 112 4.94 -3.44 -13.77
CA HIS A 112 6.21 -2.75 -13.96
C HIS A 112 7.18 -3.14 -12.83
N GLU A 113 8.45 -3.37 -13.15
CA GLU A 113 9.44 -3.83 -12.15
C GLU A 113 9.76 -2.78 -11.08
N ASP A 114 9.62 -1.48 -11.40
CA ASP A 114 9.77 -0.38 -10.42
C ASP A 114 8.82 -0.49 -9.22
N LYS A 115 7.72 -1.25 -9.36
CA LYS A 115 6.81 -1.54 -8.27
C LYS A 115 7.45 -2.33 -7.13
N ILE A 116 8.48 -3.12 -7.42
CA ILE A 116 9.21 -3.88 -6.41
C ILE A 116 9.79 -2.91 -5.38
N ASP A 117 10.53 -1.92 -5.84
CA ASP A 117 11.13 -0.90 -4.95
C ASP A 117 10.08 -0.03 -4.27
N LYS A 118 9.04 0.35 -5.00
CA LYS A 118 7.94 1.18 -4.47
C LYS A 118 7.21 0.52 -3.30
N TYR A 119 6.96 -0.79 -3.37
CA TYR A 119 6.13 -1.50 -2.38
C TYR A 119 6.93 -2.30 -1.35
N LYS A 120 8.27 -2.34 -1.43
CA LYS A 120 9.10 -3.14 -0.52
C LYS A 120 8.88 -2.83 0.96
N TYR A 121 8.82 -1.55 1.33
CA TYR A 121 8.61 -1.14 2.72
C TYR A 121 7.16 -1.34 3.18
N GLN A 122 6.18 -1.18 2.28
CA GLN A 122 4.79 -1.51 2.57
C GLN A 122 4.64 -2.99 2.91
N LEU A 123 5.11 -3.87 2.04
CA LEU A 123 5.04 -5.32 2.23
C LEU A 123 5.91 -5.79 3.39
N GLY A 124 7.12 -5.25 3.54
CA GLY A 124 7.99 -5.53 4.69
C GLY A 124 7.32 -5.17 6.02
N ALA A 125 6.64 -4.03 6.08
CA ALA A 125 5.93 -3.60 7.29
C ALA A 125 4.75 -4.52 7.63
N TYR A 126 3.98 -4.96 6.63
CA TYR A 126 2.95 -5.99 6.88
C TYR A 126 3.55 -7.32 7.31
N LYS A 127 4.66 -7.75 6.68
CA LYS A 127 5.40 -8.95 7.10
C LYS A 127 5.80 -8.84 8.57
N PHE A 128 6.48 -7.75 8.95
CA PHE A 128 6.89 -7.52 10.34
C PHE A 128 5.69 -7.61 11.30
N ALA A 129 4.58 -6.97 10.97
CA ALA A 129 3.40 -6.95 11.83
C ALA A 129 2.73 -8.33 11.97
N LEU A 130 2.74 -9.14 10.90
CA LEU A 130 2.23 -10.52 10.92
C LEU A 130 3.14 -11.48 11.69
N GLU A 131 4.45 -11.27 11.64
CA GLU A 131 5.42 -12.06 12.39
C GLU A 131 5.52 -11.66 13.87
N ASN A 132 5.23 -10.37 14.19
CA ASN A 132 5.33 -9.79 15.52
C ASN A 132 4.01 -9.11 15.94
N PRO A 133 2.88 -9.83 15.97
CA PRO A 133 1.59 -9.23 16.28
C PRO A 133 1.49 -8.81 17.75
N ASN A 134 0.75 -7.73 18.01
CA ASN A 134 0.43 -7.28 19.36
C ASN A 134 -0.45 -8.30 20.14
N ARG A 135 -1.18 -9.14 19.42
CA ARG A 135 -2.06 -10.18 19.99
C ARG A 135 -1.96 -11.46 19.17
N GLY A 136 -2.02 -12.60 19.85
CA GLY A 136 -1.96 -13.90 19.21
C GLY A 136 -0.53 -14.36 18.95
N SER A 137 -0.38 -15.37 18.08
CA SER A 137 0.91 -15.92 17.69
C SER A 137 1.33 -15.34 16.35
N GLY A 138 2.62 -15.04 16.21
CA GLY A 138 3.21 -14.62 14.94
C GLY A 138 3.11 -15.70 13.87
N LEU A 139 2.98 -15.29 12.64
CA LEU A 139 3.04 -16.15 11.45
C LEU A 139 4.49 -16.18 10.92
N ILE A 140 4.82 -17.26 10.19
CA ILE A 140 6.10 -17.32 9.46
C ILE A 140 5.82 -16.93 8.02
N ILE A 141 6.26 -15.72 7.62
CA ILE A 141 6.08 -15.21 6.26
C ILE A 141 7.33 -15.56 5.45
N SER A 142 7.25 -16.57 4.60
CA SER A 142 8.38 -17.03 3.79
C SER A 142 8.55 -16.30 2.47
N GLN A 143 7.53 -15.57 2.01
CA GLN A 143 7.55 -14.85 0.73
C GLN A 143 6.59 -13.67 0.78
N ILE A 144 6.94 -12.59 0.09
CA ILE A 144 6.08 -11.42 -0.09
C ILE A 144 6.06 -11.00 -1.55
N GLY A 145 4.94 -10.47 -2.05
CA GLY A 145 4.89 -10.03 -3.44
C GLY A 145 3.57 -9.39 -3.85
N LEU A 146 3.56 -8.95 -5.10
CA LEU A 146 2.42 -8.30 -5.73
C LEU A 146 1.71 -9.29 -6.67
N LEU A 147 0.40 -9.43 -6.51
CA LEU A 147 -0.46 -10.09 -7.48
C LEU A 147 -1.14 -9.02 -8.31
N ILE A 148 -0.70 -8.87 -9.56
CA ILE A 148 -1.12 -7.79 -10.43
C ILE A 148 -2.14 -8.32 -11.44
N PHE A 149 -3.24 -7.57 -11.59
CA PHE A 149 -4.22 -7.76 -12.64
C PHE A 149 -4.27 -6.49 -13.49
N TYR A 150 -4.13 -6.66 -14.80
CA TYR A 150 -4.27 -5.58 -15.77
C TYR A 150 -5.12 -6.05 -16.94
N PRO A 151 -6.09 -5.26 -17.42
CA PRO A 151 -6.91 -5.69 -18.57
C PRO A 151 -6.07 -5.73 -19.83
N GLU A 152 -6.04 -6.90 -20.49
CA GLU A 152 -5.30 -7.09 -21.74
C GLU A 152 -6.22 -7.14 -22.95
N GLU A 153 -7.41 -7.76 -22.81
CA GLU A 153 -8.28 -8.04 -23.93
C GLU A 153 -9.75 -7.83 -23.57
N VAL A 154 -10.52 -7.43 -24.56
CA VAL A 154 -11.99 -7.31 -24.46
C VAL A 154 -12.64 -8.15 -25.55
N THR A 155 -13.51 -9.06 -25.15
CA THR A 155 -14.34 -9.86 -26.06
C THR A 155 -15.81 -9.51 -25.87
N PHE A 156 -16.57 -9.40 -26.95
CA PHE A 156 -18.01 -9.20 -26.91
C PHE A 156 -18.70 -10.52 -27.20
N LYS A 157 -19.52 -11.00 -26.26
CA LYS A 157 -20.31 -12.23 -26.39
C LYS A 157 -21.67 -12.03 -25.73
N ASP A 158 -22.72 -12.47 -26.38
CA ASP A 158 -24.11 -12.46 -25.87
C ASP A 158 -24.50 -11.10 -25.26
N ASN A 159 -24.26 -10.00 -25.99
CA ASN A 159 -24.49 -8.61 -25.56
C ASN A 159 -23.71 -8.19 -24.30
N THR A 160 -22.64 -8.90 -23.96
CA THR A 160 -21.81 -8.65 -22.79
C THR A 160 -20.36 -8.40 -23.20
N ALA A 161 -19.71 -7.41 -22.59
CA ALA A 161 -18.27 -7.20 -22.72
C ALA A 161 -17.54 -8.00 -21.62
N LEU A 162 -16.62 -8.86 -22.03
CA LEU A 162 -15.77 -9.66 -21.15
C LEU A 162 -14.35 -9.10 -21.20
N PHE A 163 -13.81 -8.77 -20.03
CA PHE A 163 -12.44 -8.31 -19.88
C PHE A 163 -11.56 -9.45 -19.37
N SER A 164 -10.45 -9.70 -20.05
CA SER A 164 -9.41 -10.63 -19.59
C SER A 164 -8.42 -9.89 -18.68
N PHE A 165 -8.21 -10.42 -17.48
CA PHE A 165 -7.25 -9.92 -16.51
C PHE A 165 -6.28 -11.06 -16.13
N PRO A 166 -5.24 -11.34 -16.90
CA PRO A 166 -4.28 -12.37 -16.54
C PRO A 166 -3.53 -11.98 -15.26
N PRO A 167 -3.40 -12.92 -14.29
CA PRO A 167 -2.65 -12.67 -13.08
C PRO A 167 -1.15 -12.69 -13.35
N ILE A 168 -0.44 -11.69 -12.83
CA ILE A 168 1.02 -11.58 -12.89
C ILE A 168 1.55 -11.53 -11.47
N TRP A 169 2.59 -12.32 -11.19
CA TRP A 169 3.30 -12.31 -9.93
C TRP A 169 4.60 -11.53 -10.03
N LEU A 170 4.78 -10.56 -9.14
CA LEU A 170 6.07 -9.91 -8.90
C LEU A 170 6.49 -10.20 -7.46
N GLU A 171 7.51 -11.04 -7.31
CA GLU A 171 8.12 -11.28 -6.00
C GLU A 171 8.88 -10.05 -5.54
N VAL A 172 8.66 -9.65 -4.29
CA VAL A 172 9.40 -8.58 -3.64
C VAL A 172 10.40 -9.21 -2.67
N PRO A 173 11.71 -9.01 -2.84
CA PRO A 173 12.70 -9.52 -1.90
C PRO A 173 12.45 -8.95 -0.49
N ALA A 174 12.35 -9.84 0.50
CA ALA A 174 12.25 -9.41 1.89
C ALA A 174 13.60 -8.89 2.38
N ASP A 175 13.59 -7.69 2.95
CA ASP A 175 14.76 -7.06 3.58
C ASP A 175 14.38 -6.51 4.96
N ASP A 176 14.44 -7.38 5.96
CA ASP A 176 14.05 -7.05 7.32
C ASP A 176 14.97 -5.98 7.93
N ASN A 177 16.28 -6.04 7.64
CA ASN A 177 17.24 -5.05 8.14
C ASN A 177 17.02 -3.67 7.48
N GLY A 178 16.80 -3.63 6.18
CA GLY A 178 16.46 -2.40 5.46
C GLY A 178 15.15 -1.80 5.94
N LEU A 179 14.15 -2.62 6.24
CA LEU A 179 12.89 -2.15 6.82
C LEU A 179 13.10 -1.51 8.20
N LEU A 180 13.82 -2.17 9.11
CA LEU A 180 14.05 -1.64 10.46
C LEU A 180 14.82 -0.32 10.41
N LYS A 181 15.82 -0.21 9.53
CA LYS A 181 16.53 1.04 9.29
C LYS A 181 15.59 2.13 8.77
N PHE A 182 14.76 1.83 7.79
CA PHE A 182 13.77 2.75 7.24
C PHE A 182 12.77 3.21 8.31
N ILE A 183 12.24 2.30 9.14
CA ILE A 183 11.31 2.66 10.22
C ILE A 183 11.98 3.56 11.25
N LYS A 184 13.27 3.35 11.55
CA LYS A 184 14.04 4.23 12.45
C LYS A 184 14.17 5.65 11.87
N GLU A 185 14.43 5.79 10.57
CA GLU A 185 14.44 7.09 9.88
C GLU A 185 13.05 7.78 9.95
N VAL A 186 11.98 6.99 9.84
CA VAL A 186 10.59 7.49 10.00
C VAL A 186 10.34 7.96 11.44
N ASP A 187 10.79 7.20 12.43
CA ASP A 187 10.64 7.56 13.85
C ASP A 187 11.41 8.84 14.20
N GLU A 188 12.66 8.95 13.73
CA GLU A 188 13.48 10.17 13.88
C GLU A 188 12.79 11.39 13.25
N LEU A 189 12.21 11.22 12.04
CA LEU A 189 11.43 12.27 11.39
C LEU A 189 10.21 12.68 12.22
N LEU A 190 9.50 11.73 12.80
CA LEU A 190 8.32 12.00 13.64
C LEU A 190 8.71 12.63 14.98
N GLY A 191 9.87 12.29 15.56
CA GLY A 191 10.39 12.89 16.80
C GLY A 191 10.91 14.31 16.60
N GLY A 192 11.25 14.69 15.37
CA GLY A 192 11.80 15.99 15.02
C GLY A 192 10.76 17.10 14.80
N PRO A 193 11.24 18.32 14.42
CA PRO A 193 10.36 19.39 13.96
C PRO A 193 9.65 18.98 12.66
N LEU A 194 8.58 19.72 12.31
CA LEU A 194 7.91 19.49 11.03
C LEU A 194 8.89 19.77 9.87
N PRO A 195 9.04 18.83 8.92
CA PRO A 195 9.92 19.02 7.78
C PRO A 195 9.35 20.05 6.80
N SER A 196 10.16 20.46 5.84
CA SER A 196 9.69 21.28 4.71
C SER A 196 8.74 20.48 3.82
N GLU A 197 7.96 21.21 3.02
CA GLU A 197 7.04 20.64 2.04
C GLU A 197 7.76 19.86 0.95
N GLY A 198 7.09 18.83 0.43
CA GLY A 198 7.56 18.17 -0.78
C GLY A 198 7.49 19.11 -1.98
N GLU A 199 8.58 19.22 -2.74
CA GLU A 199 8.70 20.13 -3.89
C GLU A 199 7.56 19.99 -4.91
N HIS A 200 7.10 18.75 -5.12
CA HIS A 200 6.05 18.42 -6.08
C HIS A 200 4.70 18.09 -5.42
N CYS A 201 4.56 18.36 -4.12
CA CYS A 201 3.32 18.04 -3.41
C CYS A 201 2.18 18.96 -3.86
N LYS A 202 1.21 18.38 -4.58
CA LYS A 202 0.04 19.10 -5.10
C LYS A 202 -0.84 19.68 -3.98
N TRP A 203 -0.92 19.00 -2.85
CA TRP A 203 -1.72 19.45 -1.70
C TRP A 203 -1.12 20.65 -0.98
N CYS A 204 0.20 20.69 -0.82
CA CYS A 204 0.88 21.87 -0.27
C CYS A 204 0.71 23.06 -1.22
N LYS A 205 0.93 22.86 -2.53
CA LYS A 205 0.71 23.90 -3.55
C LYS A 205 -0.73 24.42 -3.53
N TYR A 206 -1.71 23.53 -3.50
CA TYR A 206 -3.14 23.91 -3.45
C TYR A 206 -3.47 24.74 -2.19
N ARG A 207 -2.93 24.33 -1.03
CA ARG A 207 -3.14 25.07 0.23
C ARG A 207 -2.58 26.48 0.15
N HIS A 208 -1.35 26.67 -0.35
CA HIS A 208 -0.74 28.00 -0.50
C HIS A 208 -1.51 28.89 -1.47
N LEU A 209 -1.90 28.35 -2.62
CA LEU A 209 -2.74 29.11 -3.55
C LEU A 209 -4.03 29.61 -2.88
N GLY A 210 -4.69 28.76 -2.09
CA GLY A 210 -5.89 29.16 -1.35
C GLY A 210 -5.64 30.26 -0.32
N GLU A 211 -4.53 30.19 0.42
CA GLU A 211 -4.12 31.20 1.39
C GLU A 211 -3.76 32.51 0.69
N GLU A 212 -2.98 32.47 -0.39
CA GLU A 212 -2.59 33.62 -1.19
C GLU A 212 -3.81 34.34 -1.78
N MET A 213 -4.73 33.59 -2.39
CA MET A 213 -5.97 34.13 -2.94
C MET A 213 -6.87 34.78 -1.88
N ALA A 214 -6.90 34.25 -0.67
CA ALA A 214 -7.66 34.83 0.44
C ALA A 214 -7.09 36.16 0.90
N HIS A 215 -5.79 36.41 0.72
CA HIS A 215 -5.13 37.66 1.15
C HIS A 215 -4.92 38.68 0.04
N THR A 216 -4.70 38.23 -1.20
CA THR A 216 -4.32 39.13 -2.32
C THR A 216 -5.41 39.27 -3.38
N GLY A 217 -6.47 38.48 -3.32
CA GLY A 217 -7.49 38.38 -4.37
C GLY A 217 -7.14 37.31 -5.43
N LEU A 218 -8.06 37.11 -6.37
CA LEU A 218 -7.88 36.13 -7.44
C LEU A 218 -6.75 36.56 -8.39
N PRO A 219 -5.76 35.67 -8.66
CA PRO A 219 -4.80 35.88 -9.74
C PRO A 219 -5.53 35.90 -11.09
N GLU A 220 -4.97 36.57 -12.09
CA GLU A 220 -5.49 36.47 -13.45
C GLU A 220 -5.51 34.99 -13.92
N GLN A 221 -6.56 34.61 -14.65
CA GLN A 221 -6.80 33.23 -15.08
C GLN A 221 -5.63 32.57 -15.84
N ALA A 222 -4.74 33.39 -16.44
CA ALA A 222 -3.56 32.90 -17.16
C ALA A 222 -2.45 32.31 -16.27
N ASP A 223 -2.46 32.60 -14.97
CA ASP A 223 -1.40 32.20 -14.03
C ASP A 223 -1.77 30.98 -13.17
N LEU A 224 -2.91 30.35 -13.42
CA LEU A 224 -3.32 29.15 -12.69
C LEU A 224 -2.57 27.92 -13.21
N PRO A 225 -1.89 27.14 -12.34
CA PRO A 225 -1.05 26.01 -12.72
C PRO A 225 -1.85 24.71 -12.97
N PHE A 226 -2.92 24.79 -13.78
CA PHE A 226 -3.73 23.62 -14.15
C PHE A 226 -3.68 23.35 -15.64
#